data_3bcf0691ba846801ab78b36e8c1730e8
#
_entry.id   3bcf0691ba846801ab78b36e8c1730e8
#
_cell.length_a   1.000
_cell.length_b   1.000
_cell.length_c   1.000
_cell.angle_alpha   90.00
_cell.angle_beta   90.00
_cell.angle_gamma   90.00
#
_symmetry.space_group_name_H-M   'P 1'
#
loop_
_entity.id
_entity.type
_entity.pdbx_description
1 polymer ?
#
loop_
_entity_poly.entity_id
_entity_poly.type
_entity_poly.pdbx_seq_one_letter_code
_entity_poly.pdbx_strand_id
1 'polypeptide(L)'
;MKNSKAKIGLVSISDRASSGTYQDKGIPSLKEWLAKALLSDYEVVEKLIPDEQQLIEATLKELCDQENCDLILTTGGTGPSRRDVTPEATLAVATRTLPGFGEQMRAVSLAFVPTAILSRQVGVLREIKDHAALIINLPGQPKAIAETLEGIPSKGIHGIFAAVPYCIDLIGGPAIETRPNVVKAFRPKSAPQPHVIDAKIIEPKEGKADSTIIMLHGLGSDGSDFEHFREELAACGAPVEQARLILPTAPERAIAANKGFLMRGWFDLLDTDGIGASDEPALIESARIAERLIALEETKGIRRDRIFLGGFSQGGCVALYTALKLDRPIGGI
;
A
#
# COMPACT_ATOMS: atom_id res chain seq x y z
N MET A 1 -9.41 0.59 15.41
CA MET A 1 -8.35 1.05 14.49
C MET A 1 -7.07 1.15 15.30
N LYS A 2 -6.06 0.32 15.06
CA LYS A 2 -4.71 0.62 15.52
C LYS A 2 -4.21 1.79 14.65
N ASN A 3 -4.16 3.00 15.20
CA ASN A 3 -3.32 4.07 14.69
C ASN A 3 -1.87 3.63 14.93
N SER A 4 -1.39 2.68 14.14
CA SER A 4 -0.01 2.22 14.26
C SER A 4 0.86 3.29 13.61
N LYS A 5 1.78 3.85 14.39
CA LYS A 5 2.82 4.74 13.88
C LYS A 5 3.69 3.95 12.91
N ALA A 6 4.16 4.59 11.84
CA ALA A 6 5.12 3.97 10.94
C ALA A 6 6.43 3.70 11.68
N LYS A 7 6.96 2.50 11.58
CA LYS A 7 8.26 2.14 12.14
C LYS A 7 9.33 2.17 11.05
N ILE A 8 10.35 2.99 11.21
CA ILE A 8 11.36 3.27 10.19
C ILE A 8 12.73 2.81 10.68
N GLY A 9 13.32 1.85 9.98
CA GLY A 9 14.70 1.42 10.21
C GLY A 9 15.68 2.35 9.49
N LEU A 10 16.67 2.85 10.20
CA LEU A 10 17.77 3.65 9.64
C LEU A 10 19.08 2.91 9.83
N VAL A 11 19.76 2.60 8.72
CA VAL A 11 21.00 1.82 8.76
C VAL A 11 22.11 2.62 8.09
N SER A 12 23.12 3.02 8.86
CA SER A 12 24.37 3.55 8.30
C SER A 12 25.37 2.41 8.14
N ILE A 13 25.86 2.23 6.93
CA ILE A 13 26.79 1.15 6.55
C ILE A 13 28.13 1.79 6.22
N SER A 14 29.11 1.61 7.10
CA SER A 14 30.42 2.23 6.96
C SER A 14 31.45 1.60 7.91
N ASP A 15 32.50 0.99 7.34
CA ASP A 15 33.65 0.47 8.11
C ASP A 15 34.27 1.54 9.01
N ARG A 16 34.42 2.77 8.50
CA ARG A 16 35.08 3.85 9.24
C ARG A 16 34.22 4.44 10.34
N ALA A 17 32.91 4.55 10.12
CA ALA A 17 32.02 5.08 11.15
C ALA A 17 31.78 4.03 12.25
N SER A 18 31.57 2.76 11.89
CA SER A 18 31.35 1.65 12.84
C SER A 18 32.57 1.38 13.72
N SER A 19 33.78 1.58 13.19
CA SER A 19 35.04 1.49 13.97
C SER A 19 35.37 2.72 14.81
N GLY A 20 34.55 3.79 14.73
CA GLY A 20 34.81 5.05 15.43
C GLY A 20 35.89 5.92 14.80
N THR A 21 36.38 5.60 13.59
CA THR A 21 37.39 6.38 12.88
C THR A 21 36.91 7.78 12.53
N TYR A 22 35.59 7.93 12.25
CA TYR A 22 34.93 9.23 12.15
C TYR A 22 33.49 9.14 12.65
N GLN A 23 32.88 10.30 12.92
CA GLN A 23 31.51 10.39 13.38
C GLN A 23 30.53 10.07 12.23
N ASP A 24 29.56 9.16 12.47
CA ASP A 24 28.50 8.91 11.51
C ASP A 24 27.70 10.19 11.21
N LYS A 25 27.45 10.42 9.93
CA LYS A 25 26.62 11.51 9.43
C LYS A 25 25.38 11.01 8.69
N GLY A 26 25.30 9.72 8.42
CA GLY A 26 24.22 9.10 7.67
C GLY A 26 22.91 9.10 8.45
N ILE A 27 22.89 8.47 9.62
CA ILE A 27 21.71 8.42 10.48
C ILE A 27 21.23 9.82 10.90
N PRO A 28 22.11 10.74 11.37
CA PRO A 28 21.69 12.10 11.69
C PRO A 28 21.01 12.81 10.52
N SER A 29 21.55 12.72 9.31
CA SER A 29 20.96 13.33 8.11
C SER A 29 19.60 12.75 7.75
N LEU A 30 19.43 11.43 7.88
CA LEU A 30 18.13 10.77 7.67
C LEU A 30 17.10 11.23 8.69
N LYS A 31 17.47 11.30 9.97
CA LYS A 31 16.58 11.77 11.06
C LYS A 31 16.15 13.22 10.85
N GLU A 32 17.10 14.10 10.53
CA GLU A 32 16.82 15.51 10.24
C GLU A 32 15.85 15.63 9.06
N TRP A 33 16.11 14.87 8.00
CA TRP A 33 15.25 14.88 6.83
C TRP A 33 13.83 14.36 7.13
N LEU A 34 13.71 13.23 7.83
CA LEU A 34 12.40 12.67 8.22
C LEU A 34 11.60 13.64 9.10
N ALA A 35 12.25 14.28 10.07
CA ALA A 35 11.61 15.30 10.93
C ALA A 35 11.12 16.50 10.12
N LYS A 36 11.86 16.90 9.07
CA LYS A 36 11.47 17.97 8.15
C LYS A 36 10.33 17.54 7.21
N ALA A 37 10.33 16.30 6.74
CA ALA A 37 9.46 15.86 5.66
C ALA A 37 8.14 15.24 6.12
N LEU A 38 8.10 14.55 7.28
CA LEU A 38 6.92 13.82 7.73
C LEU A 38 5.99 14.67 8.60
N LEU A 39 4.69 14.50 8.38
CA LEU A 39 3.60 15.02 9.23
C LEU A 39 3.10 13.95 10.20
N SER A 40 3.06 12.68 9.75
CA SER A 40 2.64 11.56 10.58
C SER A 40 3.66 11.28 11.68
N ASP A 41 3.20 10.83 12.82
CA ASP A 41 4.05 10.26 13.87
C ASP A 41 4.73 8.98 13.35
N TYR A 42 5.98 8.78 13.74
CA TYR A 42 6.77 7.59 13.40
C TYR A 42 7.72 7.21 14.55
N GLU A 43 8.18 5.96 14.52
CA GLU A 43 9.23 5.44 15.41
C GLU A 43 10.47 5.12 14.60
N VAL A 44 11.65 5.24 15.21
CA VAL A 44 12.93 4.99 14.53
C VAL A 44 13.70 3.89 15.24
N VAL A 45 14.24 2.94 14.45
CA VAL A 45 15.24 1.96 14.90
C VAL A 45 16.53 2.25 14.16
N GLU A 46 17.61 2.49 14.89
CA GLU A 46 18.91 2.90 14.35
C GLU A 46 19.94 1.79 14.43
N LYS A 47 20.69 1.57 13.35
CA LYS A 47 21.82 0.62 13.28
C LYS A 47 23.00 1.25 12.57
N LEU A 48 24.17 1.17 13.17
CA LEU A 48 25.45 1.56 12.57
C LEU A 48 26.32 0.30 12.46
N ILE A 49 26.62 -0.13 11.23
CA ILE A 49 27.30 -1.40 10.97
C ILE A 49 28.42 -1.23 9.92
N PRO A 50 29.43 -2.12 9.91
CA PRO A 50 30.46 -2.16 8.87
C PRO A 50 29.92 -2.65 7.53
N ASP A 51 30.73 -2.47 6.46
CA ASP A 51 30.46 -2.94 5.10
C ASP A 51 30.70 -4.46 4.97
N GLU A 52 29.94 -5.27 5.73
CA GLU A 52 29.97 -6.75 5.74
C GLU A 52 28.64 -7.31 5.28
N GLN A 53 28.63 -8.00 4.12
CA GLN A 53 27.40 -8.45 3.47
C GLN A 53 26.50 -9.26 4.40
N GLN A 54 27.03 -10.27 5.08
CA GLN A 54 26.24 -11.13 5.98
C GLN A 54 25.62 -10.36 7.15
N LEU A 55 26.34 -9.37 7.68
CA LEU A 55 25.83 -8.53 8.76
C LEU A 55 24.72 -7.59 8.27
N ILE A 56 24.88 -7.03 7.07
CA ILE A 56 23.85 -6.22 6.43
C ILE A 56 22.59 -7.04 6.22
N GLU A 57 22.71 -8.26 5.65
CA GLU A 57 21.58 -9.18 5.45
C GLU A 57 20.85 -9.51 6.77
N ALA A 58 21.62 -9.84 7.82
CA ALA A 58 21.06 -10.15 9.14
C ALA A 58 20.34 -8.94 9.74
N THR A 59 20.93 -7.74 9.63
CA THR A 59 20.33 -6.48 10.12
C THR A 59 19.04 -6.15 9.39
N LEU A 60 19.00 -6.29 8.06
CA LEU A 60 17.79 -6.03 7.27
C LEU A 60 16.67 -7.02 7.61
N LYS A 61 17.00 -8.30 7.82
CA LYS A 61 16.06 -9.31 8.31
C LYS A 61 15.56 -8.99 9.72
N GLU A 62 16.44 -8.64 10.65
CA GLU A 62 16.07 -8.23 12.02
C GLU A 62 15.06 -7.07 11.98
N LEU A 63 15.37 -6.00 11.23
CA LEU A 63 14.52 -4.82 11.13
C LEU A 63 13.14 -5.11 10.52
N CYS A 64 13.06 -5.96 9.49
CA CYS A 64 11.79 -6.35 8.89
C CYS A 64 11.04 -7.39 9.75
N ASP A 65 11.71 -8.51 10.08
CA ASP A 65 11.05 -9.73 10.55
C ASP A 65 10.78 -9.71 12.06
N GLN A 66 11.58 -8.98 12.85
CA GLN A 66 11.50 -8.94 14.31
C GLN A 66 11.03 -7.57 14.81
N GLU A 67 11.64 -6.50 14.27
CA GLU A 67 11.28 -5.14 14.64
C GLU A 67 10.01 -4.63 13.94
N ASN A 68 9.54 -5.30 12.89
CA ASN A 68 8.38 -4.92 12.07
C ASN A 68 8.49 -3.48 11.53
N CYS A 69 9.67 -3.10 11.02
CA CYS A 69 9.84 -1.83 10.34
C CYS A 69 9.10 -1.85 8.99
N ASP A 70 8.29 -0.83 8.72
CA ASP A 70 7.53 -0.68 7.48
C ASP A 70 8.41 -0.14 6.34
N LEU A 71 9.37 0.71 6.70
CA LEU A 71 10.35 1.33 5.81
C LEU A 71 11.75 1.14 6.38
N ILE A 72 12.69 0.69 5.57
CA ILE A 72 14.11 0.58 5.95
C ILE A 72 14.93 1.40 4.96
N LEU A 73 15.61 2.42 5.46
CA LEU A 73 16.50 3.28 4.70
C LEU A 73 17.95 2.97 5.09
N THR A 74 18.72 2.48 4.13
CA THR A 74 20.16 2.31 4.34
C THR A 74 20.93 3.44 3.69
N THR A 75 22.09 3.79 4.20
CA THR A 75 23.01 4.76 3.61
C THR A 75 24.43 4.24 3.65
N GLY A 76 25.16 4.35 2.54
CA GLY A 76 26.53 3.84 2.40
C GLY A 76 26.62 2.51 1.63
N GLY A 77 27.83 2.15 1.21
CA GLY A 77 28.15 0.88 0.54
C GLY A 77 27.45 0.65 -0.83
N THR A 78 27.08 1.71 -1.57
CA THR A 78 26.30 1.61 -2.81
C THR A 78 27.09 1.92 -4.10
N GLY A 79 28.39 2.16 -3.99
CA GLY A 79 29.25 2.44 -5.13
C GLY A 79 29.84 1.18 -5.78
N PRO A 80 30.82 1.33 -6.69
CA PRO A 80 31.45 0.23 -7.42
C PRO A 80 32.68 -0.38 -6.70
N SER A 81 33.03 0.07 -5.51
CA SER A 81 34.15 -0.45 -4.74
C SER A 81 33.89 -1.89 -4.31
N ARG A 82 34.95 -2.68 -4.13
CA ARG A 82 34.83 -4.08 -3.67
C ARG A 82 34.22 -4.23 -2.27
N ARG A 83 34.30 -3.16 -1.47
CA ARG A 83 33.70 -3.12 -0.12
C ARG A 83 32.23 -2.66 -0.15
N ASP A 84 31.79 -2.08 -1.25
CA ASP A 84 30.41 -1.64 -1.41
C ASP A 84 29.52 -2.85 -1.73
N VAL A 85 28.94 -3.48 -0.71
CA VAL A 85 28.15 -4.72 -0.81
C VAL A 85 26.69 -4.55 -0.37
N THR A 86 26.26 -3.31 -0.11
CA THR A 86 24.89 -3.00 0.33
C THR A 86 23.84 -3.45 -0.66
N PRO A 87 23.97 -3.23 -2.00
CA PRO A 87 22.98 -3.70 -2.96
C PRO A 87 22.87 -5.22 -3.01
N GLU A 88 23.97 -5.94 -2.94
CA GLU A 88 24.01 -7.40 -2.95
C GLU A 88 23.30 -7.96 -1.71
N ALA A 89 23.61 -7.43 -0.53
CA ALA A 89 22.96 -7.83 0.71
C ALA A 89 21.44 -7.55 0.69
N THR A 90 21.05 -6.40 0.15
CA THR A 90 19.65 -6.02 0.03
C THR A 90 18.88 -6.91 -0.94
N LEU A 91 19.49 -7.25 -2.08
CA LEU A 91 18.89 -8.18 -3.05
C LEU A 91 18.80 -9.62 -2.48
N ALA A 92 19.76 -10.05 -1.67
CA ALA A 92 19.75 -11.38 -1.05
C ALA A 92 18.57 -11.58 -0.05
N VAL A 93 18.06 -10.50 0.55
CA VAL A 93 16.92 -10.56 1.49
C VAL A 93 15.59 -10.21 0.86
N ALA A 94 15.59 -9.78 -0.42
CA ALA A 94 14.40 -9.33 -1.12
C ALA A 94 13.46 -10.48 -1.48
N THR A 95 12.16 -10.25 -1.34
CA THR A 95 11.12 -11.10 -1.93
C THR A 95 10.68 -10.58 -3.30
N ARG A 96 10.74 -9.27 -3.51
CA ARG A 96 10.48 -8.59 -4.80
C ARG A 96 11.42 -7.43 -4.99
N THR A 97 11.81 -7.17 -6.24
CA THR A 97 12.61 -6.00 -6.63
C THR A 97 11.70 -4.90 -7.19
N LEU A 98 12.05 -3.64 -6.88
CA LEU A 98 11.38 -2.45 -7.39
C LEU A 98 12.40 -1.59 -8.16
N PRO A 99 12.75 -1.96 -9.41
CA PRO A 99 13.86 -1.34 -10.16
C PRO A 99 13.66 0.16 -10.38
N GLY A 100 12.41 0.64 -10.49
CA GLY A 100 12.09 2.06 -10.63
C GLY A 100 12.66 2.95 -9.53
N PHE A 101 12.84 2.46 -8.30
CA PHE A 101 13.52 3.22 -7.24
C PHE A 101 14.99 3.49 -7.60
N GLY A 102 15.71 2.46 -8.04
CA GLY A 102 17.11 2.60 -8.46
C GLY A 102 17.26 3.51 -9.67
N GLU A 103 16.38 3.40 -10.65
CA GLU A 103 16.33 4.23 -11.85
C GLU A 103 16.11 5.70 -11.48
N GLN A 104 15.11 5.99 -10.65
CA GLN A 104 14.79 7.36 -10.22
C GLN A 104 15.89 7.97 -9.37
N MET A 105 16.48 7.21 -8.44
CA MET A 105 17.61 7.68 -7.64
C MET A 105 18.81 8.08 -8.51
N ARG A 106 19.14 7.29 -9.53
CA ARG A 106 20.18 7.63 -10.50
C ARG A 106 19.81 8.83 -11.35
N ALA A 107 18.58 8.93 -11.83
CA ALA A 107 18.10 10.07 -12.61
C ALA A 107 18.22 11.39 -11.83
N VAL A 108 17.81 11.41 -10.56
CA VAL A 108 18.00 12.58 -9.69
C VAL A 108 19.48 12.89 -9.52
N SER A 109 20.31 11.92 -9.16
CA SER A 109 21.72 12.12 -8.85
C SER A 109 22.53 12.55 -10.08
N LEU A 110 22.22 12.05 -11.29
CA LEU A 110 22.86 12.45 -12.56
C LEU A 110 22.62 13.92 -12.92
N ALA A 111 21.56 14.53 -12.41
CA ALA A 111 21.33 15.96 -12.60
C ALA A 111 22.30 16.84 -11.81
N PHE A 112 23.04 16.27 -10.83
CA PHE A 112 24.03 16.95 -10.01
C PHE A 112 25.47 16.54 -10.36
N VAL A 113 25.71 15.23 -10.55
CA VAL A 113 27.06 14.70 -10.79
C VAL A 113 27.07 13.57 -11.84
N PRO A 114 27.94 13.65 -12.88
CA PRO A 114 28.01 12.62 -13.92
C PRO A 114 28.37 11.23 -13.41
N THR A 115 29.15 11.14 -12.33
CA THR A 115 29.59 9.87 -11.73
C THR A 115 28.46 9.11 -11.01
N ALA A 116 27.26 9.68 -10.88
CA ALA A 116 26.10 8.99 -10.36
C ALA A 116 25.69 7.76 -11.19
N ILE A 117 26.13 7.65 -12.45
CA ILE A 117 25.99 6.46 -13.28
C ILE A 117 26.61 5.20 -12.64
N LEU A 118 27.59 5.36 -11.73
CA LEU A 118 28.24 4.27 -11.01
C LEU A 118 27.45 3.80 -9.79
N SER A 119 26.35 4.46 -9.45
CA SER A 119 25.52 4.09 -8.30
C SER A 119 24.73 2.81 -8.58
N ARG A 120 24.81 1.87 -7.62
CA ARG A 120 24.14 0.56 -7.68
C ARG A 120 22.96 0.46 -6.71
N GLN A 121 22.41 1.59 -6.31
CA GLN A 121 21.28 1.72 -5.41
C GLN A 121 20.08 0.91 -5.91
N VAL A 122 19.39 0.24 -4.98
CA VAL A 122 18.19 -0.56 -5.26
C VAL A 122 17.06 -0.22 -4.28
N GLY A 123 15.84 -0.53 -4.70
CA GLY A 123 14.66 -0.58 -3.85
C GLY A 123 14.02 -1.96 -3.96
N VAL A 124 13.64 -2.56 -2.84
CA VAL A 124 13.08 -3.90 -2.79
C VAL A 124 11.97 -3.99 -1.74
N LEU A 125 11.12 -5.01 -1.86
CA LEU A 125 10.23 -5.45 -0.79
C LEU A 125 10.80 -6.72 -0.15
N ARG A 126 10.67 -6.79 1.18
CA ARG A 126 10.79 -8.02 1.94
C ARG A 126 9.45 -8.28 2.60
N GLU A 127 8.89 -9.45 2.31
CA GLU A 127 7.59 -9.89 2.82
C GLU A 127 7.76 -11.13 3.68
N ILE A 128 7.13 -11.12 4.84
CA ILE A 128 6.90 -12.27 5.70
C ILE A 128 5.40 -12.49 5.84
N LYS A 129 4.98 -13.55 6.51
CA LYS A 129 3.58 -13.97 6.54
C LYS A 129 2.57 -12.86 6.82
N ASP A 130 2.85 -11.97 7.80
CA ASP A 130 1.89 -10.98 8.29
C ASP A 130 2.43 -9.54 8.20
N HIS A 131 3.60 -9.32 7.57
CA HIS A 131 4.24 -8.01 7.45
C HIS A 131 5.08 -7.90 6.17
N ALA A 132 5.21 -6.66 5.68
CA ALA A 132 6.08 -6.35 4.55
C ALA A 132 6.82 -5.02 4.81
N ALA A 133 8.08 -4.95 4.41
CA ALA A 133 8.91 -3.77 4.49
C ALA A 133 9.37 -3.31 3.11
N LEU A 134 9.38 -2.00 2.89
CA LEU A 134 10.09 -1.37 1.78
C LEU A 134 11.53 -1.07 2.22
N ILE A 135 12.52 -1.60 1.52
CA ILE A 135 13.95 -1.39 1.79
C ILE A 135 14.55 -0.58 0.64
N ILE A 136 15.20 0.54 0.95
CA ILE A 136 15.81 1.43 -0.05
C ILE A 136 17.25 1.72 0.33
N ASN A 137 18.17 1.54 -0.61
CA ASN A 137 19.56 1.94 -0.46
C ASN A 137 19.77 3.36 -0.93
N LEU A 138 20.22 4.25 -0.05
CA LEU A 138 20.49 5.65 -0.32
C LEU A 138 22.00 5.91 -0.49
N PRO A 139 22.40 7.02 -1.13
CA PRO A 139 23.82 7.37 -1.23
C PRO A 139 24.43 7.64 0.17
N GLY A 140 25.74 7.40 0.29
CA GLY A 140 26.47 7.64 1.55
C GLY A 140 26.74 9.11 1.86
N GLN A 141 26.56 10.02 0.91
CA GLN A 141 26.80 11.45 1.10
C GLN A 141 25.54 12.13 1.66
N PRO A 142 25.61 12.82 2.81
CA PRO A 142 24.46 13.45 3.46
C PRO A 142 23.63 14.36 2.53
N LYS A 143 24.29 15.21 1.75
CA LYS A 143 23.63 16.07 0.77
C LYS A 143 22.85 15.27 -0.30
N ALA A 144 23.46 14.21 -0.80
CA ALA A 144 22.85 13.37 -1.82
C ALA A 144 21.64 12.56 -1.28
N ILE A 145 21.58 12.29 0.02
CA ILE A 145 20.41 11.69 0.67
C ILE A 145 19.18 12.59 0.49
N ALA A 146 19.28 13.86 0.91
CA ALA A 146 18.17 14.81 0.78
C ALA A 146 17.77 15.02 -0.69
N GLU A 147 18.74 15.22 -1.58
CA GLU A 147 18.51 15.37 -3.02
C GLU A 147 17.76 14.19 -3.61
N THR A 148 18.15 12.96 -3.26
CA THR A 148 17.51 11.72 -3.74
C THR A 148 16.07 11.59 -3.22
N LEU A 149 15.84 11.93 -1.97
CA LEU A 149 14.51 11.82 -1.35
C LEU A 149 13.54 12.89 -1.84
N GLU A 150 14.00 14.16 -1.99
CA GLU A 150 13.20 15.32 -2.39
C GLU A 150 13.07 15.47 -3.92
N GLY A 151 14.13 15.14 -4.67
CA GLY A 151 14.23 15.41 -6.10
C GLY A 151 14.64 16.86 -6.41
N ILE A 152 14.28 17.31 -7.61
CA ILE A 152 14.60 18.66 -8.12
C ILE A 152 13.30 19.30 -8.64
N PRO A 153 12.47 19.88 -7.76
CA PRO A 153 11.18 20.45 -8.13
C PRO A 153 11.27 21.51 -9.24
N SER A 154 12.34 22.31 -9.23
CA SER A 154 12.57 23.33 -10.26
C SER A 154 12.78 22.78 -11.67
N LYS A 155 13.14 21.49 -11.80
CA LYS A 155 13.28 20.76 -13.07
C LYS A 155 12.14 19.76 -13.32
N GLY A 156 11.13 19.70 -12.46
CA GLY A 156 10.05 18.72 -12.54
C GLY A 156 10.49 17.28 -12.25
N ILE A 157 11.66 17.09 -11.63
CA ILE A 157 12.19 15.76 -11.29
C ILE A 157 11.79 15.43 -9.85
N HIS A 158 10.88 14.47 -9.70
CA HIS A 158 10.45 14.01 -8.37
C HIS A 158 11.52 13.17 -7.68
N GLY A 159 11.69 13.37 -6.37
CA GLY A 159 12.46 12.44 -5.53
C GLY A 159 11.69 11.16 -5.27
N ILE A 160 12.41 10.14 -4.83
CA ILE A 160 11.79 8.82 -4.59
C ILE A 160 10.74 8.85 -3.49
N PHE A 161 10.85 9.77 -2.53
CA PHE A 161 9.90 9.83 -1.41
C PHE A 161 8.50 10.27 -1.84
N ALA A 162 8.34 10.80 -3.06
CA ALA A 162 7.03 11.04 -3.63
C ALA A 162 6.22 9.73 -3.79
N ALA A 163 6.89 8.59 -4.01
CA ALA A 163 6.27 7.27 -4.20
C ALA A 163 6.27 6.40 -2.93
N VAL A 164 7.15 6.66 -1.96
CA VAL A 164 7.32 5.83 -0.75
C VAL A 164 6.02 5.69 0.04
N PRO A 165 5.27 6.75 0.39
CA PRO A 165 4.03 6.61 1.14
C PRO A 165 3.00 5.71 0.44
N TYR A 166 2.85 5.85 -0.86
CA TYR A 166 1.95 5.01 -1.63
C TYR A 166 2.41 3.55 -1.70
N CYS A 167 3.71 3.29 -1.79
CA CYS A 167 4.25 1.93 -1.74
C CYS A 167 3.97 1.27 -0.38
N ILE A 168 4.14 2.01 0.74
CA ILE A 168 3.79 1.54 2.09
C ILE A 168 2.30 1.22 2.20
N ASP A 169 1.42 2.08 1.66
CA ASP A 169 -0.03 1.81 1.61
C ASP A 169 -0.33 0.48 0.88
N LEU A 170 0.32 0.25 -0.28
CA LEU A 170 0.10 -0.94 -1.10
C LEU A 170 0.54 -2.25 -0.43
N ILE A 171 1.55 -2.20 0.43
CA ILE A 171 2.03 -3.38 1.17
C ILE A 171 1.34 -3.56 2.53
N GLY A 172 0.32 -2.74 2.83
CA GLY A 172 -0.48 -2.86 4.05
C GLY A 172 0.11 -2.19 5.28
N GLY A 173 1.13 -1.35 5.12
CA GLY A 173 1.73 -0.56 6.19
C GLY A 173 0.86 0.65 6.60
N PRO A 174 1.25 1.38 7.65
CA PRO A 174 0.53 2.55 8.14
C PRO A 174 0.63 3.73 7.18
N ALA A 175 -0.38 4.60 7.17
CA ALA A 175 -0.39 5.78 6.33
C ALA A 175 0.72 6.76 6.74
N ILE A 176 1.54 7.16 5.78
CA ILE A 176 2.60 8.17 5.95
C ILE A 176 2.18 9.45 5.23
N GLU A 177 2.02 10.52 5.99
CA GLU A 177 1.72 11.85 5.46
C GLU A 177 2.98 12.71 5.42
N THR A 178 3.15 13.47 4.35
CA THR A 178 4.33 14.32 4.13
C THR A 178 3.96 15.80 4.09
N ARG A 179 4.94 16.66 4.41
CA ARG A 179 4.81 18.11 4.22
C ARG A 179 5.00 18.45 2.74
N PRO A 180 3.96 18.96 2.04
CA PRO A 180 4.01 19.18 0.59
C PRO A 180 5.07 20.20 0.14
N ASN A 181 5.52 21.07 1.04
CA ASN A 181 6.60 22.02 0.78
C ASN A 181 8.01 21.42 0.82
N VAL A 182 8.15 20.18 1.32
CA VAL A 182 9.40 19.40 1.30
C VAL A 182 9.32 18.34 0.21
N VAL A 183 8.34 17.45 0.32
CA VAL A 183 8.04 16.42 -0.68
C VAL A 183 6.56 16.15 -0.71
N LYS A 184 5.95 16.29 -1.88
CA LYS A 184 4.53 15.97 -2.07
C LYS A 184 4.39 14.48 -2.42
N ALA A 185 3.87 13.70 -1.47
CA ALA A 185 3.51 12.32 -1.74
C ALA A 185 2.45 12.26 -2.86
N PHE A 186 2.66 11.36 -3.80
CA PHE A 186 1.72 11.10 -4.88
C PHE A 186 0.99 9.79 -4.62
N ARG A 187 -0.34 9.88 -4.55
CA ARG A 187 -1.24 8.74 -4.55
C ARG A 187 -2.14 8.90 -5.76
N PRO A 188 -2.20 7.94 -6.71
CA PRO A 188 -3.14 8.00 -7.81
C PRO A 188 -4.56 8.22 -7.31
N LYS A 189 -5.37 9.02 -8.00
CA LYS A 189 -6.78 9.26 -7.61
C LYS A 189 -7.61 7.98 -7.61
N SER A 190 -7.17 6.98 -8.39
CA SER A 190 -7.72 5.61 -8.42
C SER A 190 -7.00 4.66 -7.46
N ALA A 191 -6.06 5.14 -6.65
CA ALA A 191 -5.42 4.29 -5.66
C ALA A 191 -6.45 3.88 -4.61
N PRO A 192 -6.47 2.61 -4.19
CA PRO A 192 -7.27 2.22 -3.05
C PRO A 192 -6.81 3.06 -1.86
N GLN A 193 -7.71 3.94 -1.36
CA GLN A 193 -7.50 4.59 -0.08
C GLN A 193 -7.23 3.48 0.94
N PRO A 194 -6.21 3.59 1.81
CA PRO A 194 -6.04 2.61 2.87
C PRO A 194 -7.28 2.67 3.76
N HIS A 195 -8.23 1.76 3.49
CA HIS A 195 -9.15 1.20 4.49
C HIS A 195 -10.36 2.00 5.00
N VAL A 196 -10.85 3.01 4.32
CA VAL A 196 -12.25 3.37 4.54
C VAL A 196 -13.06 2.87 3.35
N ILE A 197 -13.56 1.65 3.44
CA ILE A 197 -14.64 1.23 2.56
C ILE A 197 -15.83 2.06 2.99
N ASP A 198 -16.25 3.00 2.14
CA ASP A 198 -17.50 3.73 2.33
C ASP A 198 -18.63 2.70 2.24
N ALA A 199 -19.14 2.29 3.39
CA ALA A 199 -20.18 1.28 3.46
C ALA A 199 -21.15 1.62 4.59
N LYS A 200 -22.42 1.64 4.27
CA LYS A 200 -23.48 1.67 5.26
C LYS A 200 -23.61 0.29 5.87
N ILE A 201 -23.56 0.21 7.20
CA ILE A 201 -23.72 -1.03 7.94
C ILE A 201 -25.03 -0.96 8.73
N ILE A 202 -25.90 -1.95 8.51
CA ILE A 202 -27.17 -2.10 9.22
C ILE A 202 -27.09 -3.35 10.07
N GLU A 203 -27.01 -3.14 11.38
CA GLU A 203 -26.97 -4.22 12.35
C GLU A 203 -28.36 -4.90 12.49
N PRO A 204 -28.45 -6.15 12.97
CA PRO A 204 -29.72 -6.75 13.36
C PRO A 204 -30.40 -5.90 14.45
N LYS A 205 -31.72 -5.91 14.47
CA LYS A 205 -32.51 -5.12 15.43
C LYS A 205 -32.29 -5.57 16.89
N GLU A 206 -32.02 -6.84 17.08
CA GLU A 206 -31.77 -7.44 18.40
C GLU A 206 -30.61 -8.44 18.33
N GLY A 207 -29.81 -8.50 19.37
CA GLY A 207 -28.74 -9.48 19.51
C GLY A 207 -27.47 -9.15 18.71
N LYS A 208 -26.66 -10.18 18.46
CA LYS A 208 -25.46 -10.10 17.62
C LYS A 208 -25.73 -10.71 16.27
N ALA A 209 -25.10 -10.16 15.24
CA ALA A 209 -25.16 -10.75 13.91
C ALA A 209 -24.59 -12.18 13.91
N ASP A 210 -25.31 -13.11 13.33
CA ASP A 210 -24.94 -14.51 13.11
C ASP A 210 -24.55 -14.78 11.64
N SER A 211 -24.86 -13.83 10.77
CA SER A 211 -24.63 -13.89 9.35
C SER A 211 -24.43 -12.47 8.79
N THR A 212 -23.86 -12.37 7.59
CA THR A 212 -23.66 -11.09 6.91
C THR A 212 -24.09 -11.20 5.44
N ILE A 213 -24.82 -10.19 4.97
CA ILE A 213 -25.18 -10.00 3.57
C ILE A 213 -24.46 -8.73 3.08
N ILE A 214 -23.61 -8.87 2.07
CA ILE A 214 -22.92 -7.76 1.41
C ILE A 214 -23.62 -7.52 0.07
N MET A 215 -24.15 -6.30 -0.16
CA MET A 215 -24.87 -5.96 -1.40
C MET A 215 -24.18 -4.83 -2.15
N LEU A 216 -23.83 -5.09 -3.41
CA LEU A 216 -23.15 -4.15 -4.30
C LEU A 216 -24.15 -3.50 -5.25
N HIS A 217 -24.25 -2.18 -5.25
CA HIS A 217 -25.20 -1.43 -6.07
C HIS A 217 -24.83 -1.38 -7.57
N GLY A 218 -25.75 -0.94 -8.41
CA GLY A 218 -25.52 -0.72 -9.82
C GLY A 218 -24.78 0.58 -10.15
N LEU A 219 -24.41 0.76 -11.43
CA LEU A 219 -23.78 1.98 -11.91
C LEU A 219 -24.61 3.22 -11.59
N GLY A 220 -23.98 4.26 -11.08
CA GLY A 220 -24.60 5.56 -10.78
C GLY A 220 -25.35 5.63 -9.46
N SER A 221 -25.49 4.53 -8.75
CA SER A 221 -26.17 4.46 -7.47
C SER A 221 -25.20 4.46 -6.27
N ASP A 222 -25.67 4.13 -5.09
CA ASP A 222 -24.92 3.96 -3.85
C ASP A 222 -25.53 2.87 -2.95
N GLY A 223 -24.91 2.65 -1.79
CA GLY A 223 -25.37 1.62 -0.86
C GLY A 223 -26.81 1.79 -0.34
N SER A 224 -27.42 2.97 -0.45
CA SER A 224 -28.78 3.22 0.04
C SER A 224 -29.87 2.47 -0.72
N ASP A 225 -29.59 2.03 -1.96
CA ASP A 225 -30.53 1.24 -2.77
C ASP A 225 -31.02 -0.04 -2.05
N PHE A 226 -30.23 -0.57 -1.15
CA PHE A 226 -30.50 -1.85 -0.48
C PHE A 226 -30.80 -1.70 1.02
N GLU A 227 -31.11 -0.50 1.51
CA GLU A 227 -31.35 -0.27 2.93
C GLU A 227 -32.49 -1.14 3.52
N HIS A 228 -33.49 -1.46 2.72
CA HIS A 228 -34.64 -2.28 3.11
C HIS A 228 -34.54 -3.74 2.66
N PHE A 229 -33.40 -4.13 2.07
CA PHE A 229 -33.25 -5.45 1.47
C PHE A 229 -33.46 -6.61 2.46
N ARG A 230 -33.04 -6.43 3.71
CA ARG A 230 -33.26 -7.43 4.76
C ARG A 230 -34.75 -7.62 5.08
N GLU A 231 -35.52 -6.53 5.14
CA GLU A 231 -36.95 -6.55 5.37
C GLU A 231 -37.71 -7.21 4.19
N GLU A 232 -37.24 -6.95 2.98
CA GLU A 232 -37.79 -7.57 1.77
C GLU A 232 -37.53 -9.08 1.74
N LEU A 233 -36.33 -9.52 2.08
CA LEU A 233 -36.00 -10.94 2.20
C LEU A 233 -36.80 -11.63 3.31
N ALA A 234 -36.95 -10.99 4.47
CA ALA A 234 -37.78 -11.51 5.55
C ALA A 234 -39.24 -11.65 5.16
N ALA A 235 -39.79 -10.69 4.40
CA ALA A 235 -41.15 -10.78 3.85
C ALA A 235 -41.35 -11.94 2.87
N CYS A 236 -40.27 -12.38 2.21
CA CYS A 236 -40.25 -13.58 1.36
C CYS A 236 -40.00 -14.88 2.17
N GLY A 237 -39.92 -14.81 3.50
CA GLY A 237 -39.72 -15.97 4.37
C GLY A 237 -38.26 -16.38 4.58
N ALA A 238 -37.29 -15.54 4.17
CA ALA A 238 -35.89 -15.83 4.44
C ALA A 238 -35.54 -15.57 5.92
N PRO A 239 -34.78 -16.45 6.61
CA PRO A 239 -34.41 -16.30 8.00
C PRO A 239 -33.21 -15.33 8.13
N VAL A 240 -33.45 -14.03 7.95
CA VAL A 240 -32.43 -12.97 7.88
C VAL A 240 -32.48 -11.96 9.01
N GLU A 241 -33.28 -12.22 10.08
CA GLU A 241 -33.49 -11.30 11.20
C GLU A 241 -32.20 -10.94 11.92
N GLN A 242 -31.27 -11.91 12.01
CA GLN A 242 -29.96 -11.76 12.62
C GLN A 242 -28.84 -11.45 11.61
N ALA A 243 -29.19 -11.17 10.36
CA ALA A 243 -28.19 -10.83 9.36
C ALA A 243 -27.77 -9.35 9.50
N ARG A 244 -26.45 -9.12 9.56
CA ARG A 244 -25.86 -7.81 9.30
C ARG A 244 -25.91 -7.52 7.80
N LEU A 245 -26.34 -6.32 7.43
CA LEU A 245 -26.33 -5.87 6.05
C LEU A 245 -25.17 -4.88 5.85
N ILE A 246 -24.31 -5.11 4.86
CA ILE A 246 -23.20 -4.24 4.50
C ILE A 246 -23.41 -3.76 3.08
N LEU A 247 -23.53 -2.46 2.91
CA LEU A 247 -23.88 -1.77 1.67
C LEU A 247 -22.74 -0.84 1.28
N PRO A 248 -21.70 -1.33 0.61
CA PRO A 248 -20.59 -0.49 0.19
C PRO A 248 -21.01 0.41 -0.97
N THR A 249 -20.42 1.61 -1.00
CA THR A 249 -20.60 2.60 -2.06
C THR A 249 -19.37 2.58 -2.98
N ALA A 250 -19.59 2.46 -4.29
CA ALA A 250 -18.54 2.49 -5.28
C ALA A 250 -17.88 3.88 -5.37
N PRO A 251 -16.57 3.96 -5.69
CA PRO A 251 -15.91 5.24 -5.92
C PRO A 251 -16.50 5.97 -7.14
N GLU A 252 -16.37 7.29 -7.16
CA GLU A 252 -16.65 8.08 -8.36
C GLU A 252 -15.54 7.88 -9.40
N ARG A 253 -15.93 7.64 -10.63
CA ARG A 253 -15.04 7.50 -11.79
C ARG A 253 -15.67 8.03 -13.06
N ALA A 254 -14.85 8.42 -14.04
CA ALA A 254 -15.32 8.77 -15.36
C ALA A 254 -15.80 7.50 -16.08
N ILE A 255 -17.03 7.50 -16.59
CA ILE A 255 -17.62 6.37 -17.32
C ILE A 255 -17.62 6.68 -18.82
N ALA A 256 -16.85 5.93 -19.59
CA ALA A 256 -16.68 6.14 -21.02
C ALA A 256 -18.01 6.02 -21.79
N ALA A 257 -18.79 4.99 -21.50
CA ALA A 257 -20.12 4.80 -22.07
C ALA A 257 -21.10 5.98 -21.78
N ASN A 258 -20.83 6.78 -20.74
CA ASN A 258 -21.56 8.00 -20.41
C ASN A 258 -20.75 9.27 -20.72
N LYS A 259 -20.04 9.29 -21.84
CA LYS A 259 -19.26 10.44 -22.34
C LYS A 259 -18.23 10.97 -21.33
N GLY A 260 -17.71 10.12 -20.45
CA GLY A 260 -16.72 10.50 -19.44
C GLY A 260 -17.28 11.26 -18.23
N PHE A 261 -18.61 11.33 -18.04
CA PHE A 261 -19.17 11.92 -16.83
C PHE A 261 -18.76 11.14 -15.60
N LEU A 262 -18.41 11.88 -14.53
CA LEU A 262 -18.12 11.30 -13.22
C LEU A 262 -19.41 10.77 -12.60
N MET A 263 -19.38 9.49 -12.23
CA MET A 263 -20.45 8.83 -11.48
C MET A 263 -19.90 7.66 -10.67
N ARG A 264 -20.67 7.23 -9.68
CA ARG A 264 -20.32 6.06 -8.87
C ARG A 264 -20.38 4.79 -9.71
N GLY A 265 -19.28 4.03 -9.72
CA GLY A 265 -19.19 2.80 -10.51
C GLY A 265 -18.04 1.91 -10.05
N TRP A 266 -18.26 0.62 -10.09
CA TRP A 266 -17.28 -0.38 -9.69
C TRP A 266 -16.15 -0.52 -10.71
N PHE A 267 -16.44 -0.31 -12.00
CA PHE A 267 -15.48 -0.33 -13.11
C PHE A 267 -16.03 0.52 -14.27
N ASP A 268 -15.18 0.90 -15.24
CA ASP A 268 -15.63 1.63 -16.43
C ASP A 268 -16.30 0.69 -17.43
N LEU A 269 -17.30 1.19 -18.12
CA LEU A 269 -17.91 0.57 -19.29
C LEU A 269 -17.32 1.25 -20.52
N LEU A 270 -16.44 0.54 -21.22
CA LEU A 270 -15.69 1.07 -22.38
C LEU A 270 -16.52 1.07 -23.67
N ASP A 271 -17.65 0.34 -23.70
CA ASP A 271 -18.54 0.25 -24.86
C ASP A 271 -20.02 0.29 -24.44
N THR A 272 -20.86 0.86 -25.31
CA THR A 272 -22.31 0.96 -25.09
C THR A 272 -23.08 -0.30 -25.50
N ASP A 273 -22.47 -1.18 -26.29
CA ASP A 273 -23.14 -2.36 -26.86
C ASP A 273 -23.16 -3.59 -25.93
N GLY A 274 -22.65 -3.43 -24.71
CA GLY A 274 -22.83 -4.39 -23.60
C GLY A 274 -22.07 -5.71 -23.69
N ILE A 275 -21.29 -5.92 -24.74
CA ILE A 275 -20.49 -7.16 -24.96
C ILE A 275 -18.99 -6.80 -25.11
N GLY A 276 -18.65 -5.52 -25.00
CA GLY A 276 -17.32 -4.99 -25.23
C GLY A 276 -16.39 -5.04 -24.03
N ALA A 277 -15.21 -4.47 -24.21
CA ALA A 277 -14.15 -4.42 -23.22
C ALA A 277 -14.60 -3.73 -21.93
N SER A 278 -14.45 -4.43 -20.82
CA SER A 278 -14.57 -3.85 -19.47
C SER A 278 -13.19 -3.42 -18.96
N ASP A 279 -13.20 -2.46 -18.04
CA ASP A 279 -12.01 -2.05 -17.29
C ASP A 279 -11.63 -3.16 -16.30
N GLU A 280 -10.93 -4.19 -16.77
CA GLU A 280 -10.52 -5.32 -15.94
C GLU A 280 -9.69 -4.91 -14.71
N PRO A 281 -8.75 -3.94 -14.78
CA PRO A 281 -8.05 -3.47 -13.59
C PRO A 281 -8.99 -2.93 -12.51
N ALA A 282 -9.99 -2.13 -12.87
CA ALA A 282 -10.95 -1.60 -11.90
C ALA A 282 -11.94 -2.67 -11.41
N LEU A 283 -12.27 -3.67 -12.24
CA LEU A 283 -13.06 -4.82 -11.80
C LEU A 283 -12.31 -5.62 -10.73
N ILE A 284 -11.00 -5.86 -10.93
CA ILE A 284 -10.12 -6.52 -9.93
C ILE A 284 -10.06 -5.70 -8.64
N GLU A 285 -9.91 -4.37 -8.74
CA GLU A 285 -9.90 -3.48 -7.58
C GLU A 285 -11.22 -3.57 -6.79
N SER A 286 -12.35 -3.56 -7.47
CA SER A 286 -13.67 -3.67 -6.86
C SER A 286 -13.92 -5.04 -6.22
N ALA A 287 -13.44 -6.11 -6.83
CA ALA A 287 -13.47 -7.44 -6.24
C ALA A 287 -12.67 -7.50 -4.93
N ARG A 288 -11.51 -6.86 -4.87
CA ARG A 288 -10.71 -6.74 -3.64
C ARG A 288 -11.43 -5.99 -2.52
N ILE A 289 -12.33 -5.05 -2.83
CA ILE A 289 -13.20 -4.40 -1.84
C ILE A 289 -14.12 -5.45 -1.21
N ALA A 290 -14.79 -6.25 -2.04
CA ALA A 290 -15.68 -7.31 -1.56
C ALA A 290 -14.92 -8.37 -0.76
N GLU A 291 -13.75 -8.82 -1.22
CA GLU A 291 -12.88 -9.76 -0.49
C GLU A 291 -12.50 -9.25 0.90
N ARG A 292 -12.14 -7.95 1.01
CA ARG A 292 -11.81 -7.33 2.29
C ARG A 292 -13.01 -7.27 3.24
N LEU A 293 -14.20 -6.96 2.73
CA LEU A 293 -15.42 -6.96 3.54
C LEU A 293 -15.70 -8.36 4.10
N ILE A 294 -15.54 -9.41 3.28
CA ILE A 294 -15.64 -10.80 3.69
C ILE A 294 -14.64 -11.11 4.82
N ALA A 295 -13.37 -10.77 4.61
CA ALA A 295 -12.31 -11.00 5.59
C ALA A 295 -12.56 -10.24 6.91
N LEU A 296 -13.04 -9.00 6.85
CA LEU A 296 -13.39 -8.20 8.04
C LEU A 296 -14.51 -8.85 8.85
N GLU A 297 -15.51 -9.44 8.21
CA GLU A 297 -16.59 -10.14 8.91
C GLU A 297 -16.11 -11.44 9.55
N GLU A 298 -15.20 -12.18 8.91
CA GLU A 298 -14.53 -13.33 9.53
C GLU A 298 -13.78 -12.91 10.81
N THR A 299 -13.07 -11.77 10.81
CA THR A 299 -12.36 -11.25 12.01
C THR A 299 -13.31 -10.85 13.13
N LYS A 300 -14.57 -10.52 12.81
CA LYS A 300 -15.64 -10.22 13.81
C LYS A 300 -16.33 -11.49 14.32
N GLY A 301 -15.92 -12.66 13.83
CA GLY A 301 -16.42 -13.96 14.25
C GLY A 301 -17.60 -14.50 13.45
N ILE A 302 -17.97 -13.87 12.34
CA ILE A 302 -18.95 -14.45 11.41
C ILE A 302 -18.28 -15.58 10.63
N ARG A 303 -18.90 -16.77 10.68
CA ARG A 303 -18.39 -17.92 9.92
C ARG A 303 -18.50 -17.65 8.43
N ARG A 304 -17.51 -18.08 7.65
CA ARG A 304 -17.44 -17.84 6.21
C ARG A 304 -18.64 -18.37 5.44
N ASP A 305 -19.18 -19.52 5.84
CA ASP A 305 -20.39 -20.13 5.28
C ASP A 305 -21.70 -19.40 5.70
N ARG A 306 -21.59 -18.33 6.50
CA ARG A 306 -22.67 -17.42 6.89
C ARG A 306 -22.49 -16.00 6.31
N ILE A 307 -21.56 -15.84 5.35
CA ILE A 307 -21.35 -14.59 4.63
C ILE A 307 -21.88 -14.75 3.21
N PHE A 308 -22.74 -13.84 2.79
CA PHE A 308 -23.38 -13.84 1.48
C PHE A 308 -22.97 -12.56 0.73
N LEU A 309 -22.67 -12.68 -0.56
CA LEU A 309 -22.28 -11.58 -1.41
C LEU A 309 -23.25 -11.49 -2.58
N GLY A 310 -23.93 -10.35 -2.71
CA GLY A 310 -24.85 -10.11 -3.81
C GLY A 310 -24.58 -8.78 -4.50
N GLY A 311 -25.25 -8.54 -5.61
CA GLY A 311 -25.17 -7.26 -6.29
C GLY A 311 -26.17 -7.15 -7.43
N PHE A 312 -26.43 -5.91 -7.81
CA PHE A 312 -27.31 -5.57 -8.92
C PHE A 312 -26.49 -5.02 -10.10
N SER A 313 -26.78 -5.46 -11.32
CA SER A 313 -26.16 -4.96 -12.55
C SER A 313 -24.62 -5.00 -12.45
N GLN A 314 -23.93 -3.85 -12.48
CA GLN A 314 -22.46 -3.76 -12.35
C GLN A 314 -21.95 -4.39 -11.03
N GLY A 315 -22.69 -4.17 -9.92
CA GLY A 315 -22.37 -4.83 -8.64
C GLY A 315 -22.51 -6.34 -8.68
N GLY A 316 -23.46 -6.87 -9.47
CA GLY A 316 -23.60 -8.31 -9.73
C GLY A 316 -22.41 -8.88 -10.47
N CYS A 317 -21.85 -8.17 -11.45
CA CYS A 317 -20.62 -8.58 -12.14
C CYS A 317 -19.44 -8.67 -11.15
N VAL A 318 -19.28 -7.68 -10.25
CA VAL A 318 -18.24 -7.72 -9.22
C VAL A 318 -18.44 -8.87 -8.26
N ALA A 319 -19.67 -9.12 -7.81
CA ALA A 319 -19.97 -10.23 -6.90
C ALA A 319 -19.60 -11.59 -7.51
N LEU A 320 -20.00 -11.84 -8.76
CA LEU A 320 -19.67 -13.07 -9.48
C LEU A 320 -18.16 -13.20 -9.72
N TYR A 321 -17.50 -12.12 -10.17
CA TYR A 321 -16.05 -12.13 -10.39
C TYR A 321 -15.30 -12.41 -9.09
N THR A 322 -15.70 -11.79 -7.98
CA THR A 322 -15.12 -12.02 -6.66
C THR A 322 -15.24 -13.50 -6.28
N ALA A 323 -16.42 -14.06 -6.39
CA ALA A 323 -16.68 -15.44 -6.01
C ALA A 323 -15.84 -16.46 -6.78
N LEU A 324 -15.61 -16.22 -8.07
CA LEU A 324 -14.76 -17.07 -8.92
C LEU A 324 -13.27 -17.00 -8.52
N LYS A 325 -12.86 -15.95 -7.78
CA LYS A 325 -11.47 -15.74 -7.35
C LYS A 325 -11.21 -16.11 -5.89
N LEU A 326 -12.26 -16.32 -5.08
CA LEU A 326 -12.10 -16.70 -3.68
C LEU A 326 -11.34 -18.03 -3.55
N ASP A 327 -10.40 -18.07 -2.63
CA ASP A 327 -9.63 -19.26 -2.26
C ASP A 327 -10.49 -20.36 -1.59
N ARG A 328 -11.56 -19.93 -0.91
CA ARG A 328 -12.52 -20.78 -0.21
C ARG A 328 -13.93 -20.24 -0.41
N PRO A 329 -14.96 -21.11 -0.49
CA PRO A 329 -16.34 -20.67 -0.69
C PRO A 329 -16.87 -19.87 0.50
N ILE A 330 -17.85 -19.00 0.20
CA ILE A 330 -18.69 -18.30 1.17
C ILE A 330 -20.08 -18.95 1.23
N GLY A 331 -21.01 -18.40 2.04
CA GLY A 331 -22.37 -18.93 2.21
C GLY A 331 -23.22 -18.94 0.94
N GLY A 332 -22.98 -17.98 0.04
CA GLY A 332 -23.71 -17.90 -1.24
C GLY A 332 -23.48 -16.58 -1.96
N ILE A 333 -23.97 -16.53 -3.21
CA ILE A 333 -23.99 -15.34 -4.08
C ILE A 333 -25.40 -15.15 -4.59
#